data_6a9c900f32bf1f5123ecd445a2a56959
#
_entry.id   6a9c900f32bf1f5123ecd445a2a56959
#
_cell.length_a   1.000
_cell.length_b   1.000
_cell.length_c   1.000
_cell.angle_alpha   90.00
_cell.angle_beta   90.00
_cell.angle_gamma   90.00
#
_symmetry.space_group_name_H-M   'P 1'
#
loop_
_entity.id
_entity.type
_entity.pdbx_description
1 polymer ?
#
loop_
_entity_poly.entity_id
_entity_poly.type
_entity_poly.pdbx_seq_one_letter_code
_entity_poly.pdbx_strand_id
1 'polypeptide(L)'
;MAGGGILALSGGVGGAKLALGLSKIVPADRLTVVANTGDDFEHLGLTICPDIDTLTYTLSGLSNTEMGWGRAGETWFNLGDGDLALHVERTRRLAAGESLTKVTSDVTQRLGIRVPVLPMSDDPVRTVVHTGDGDLAFQHYFVRDRCEPAVTGFSFQGIHRAKPHPRLLALLADPMLEAVVITPSNPFVSIDPILQLPGVTEAFRACVAPVIAVSPIVGGQAIKGPAAKMMAELGMPASALAVARHYAGLIDGFVFDQVDGAQRDEIGDLRLATLVTNTVMQSLEDRVALARDVVSFAAQLRAAR
;
A
#
# COMPACT_ATOMS: atom_id res chain seq x y z
N MET A 1 -24.05 -8.46 -13.03
CA MET A 1 -22.61 -8.55 -12.75
C MET A 1 -21.98 -7.26 -13.26
N ALA A 2 -21.47 -6.40 -12.38
CA ALA A 2 -20.75 -5.21 -12.81
C ALA A 2 -19.42 -5.67 -13.42
N GLY A 3 -19.32 -5.55 -14.73
CA GLY A 3 -18.11 -5.93 -15.46
C GLY A 3 -17.04 -4.86 -15.32
N GLY A 4 -15.82 -5.31 -15.17
CA GLY A 4 -14.61 -4.50 -15.21
C GLY A 4 -14.41 -3.60 -13.99
N GLY A 5 -13.21 -3.56 -13.43
CA GLY A 5 -12.92 -2.71 -12.29
C GLY A 5 -11.42 -2.51 -12.13
N ILE A 6 -11.06 -1.72 -11.13
CA ILE A 6 -9.67 -1.47 -10.75
C ILE A 6 -9.39 -2.10 -9.40
N LEU A 7 -8.34 -2.89 -9.33
CA LEU A 7 -7.74 -3.40 -8.11
C LEU A 7 -6.54 -2.51 -7.76
N ALA A 8 -6.56 -1.87 -6.60
CA ALA A 8 -5.44 -1.10 -6.08
C ALA A 8 -4.80 -1.80 -4.89
N LEU A 9 -3.48 -1.97 -4.91
CA LEU A 9 -2.70 -2.41 -3.75
C LEU A 9 -2.13 -1.19 -3.05
N SER A 10 -2.30 -1.13 -1.75
CA SER A 10 -1.98 0.07 -0.97
C SER A 10 -1.37 -0.25 0.39
N GLY A 11 -0.37 0.53 0.74
CA GLY A 11 0.17 0.66 2.09
C GLY A 11 0.65 2.08 2.33
N GLY A 12 0.59 2.54 3.57
CA GLY A 12 1.05 3.86 3.97
C GLY A 12 0.29 5.05 3.36
N VAL A 13 0.81 6.25 3.64
CA VAL A 13 0.15 7.52 3.31
C VAL A 13 0.10 7.79 1.80
N GLY A 14 1.17 7.48 1.06
CA GLY A 14 1.23 7.69 -0.38
C GLY A 14 0.17 6.88 -1.11
N GLY A 15 0.05 5.61 -0.74
CA GLY A 15 -0.96 4.71 -1.26
C GLY A 15 -2.38 5.17 -0.99
N ALA A 16 -2.68 5.58 0.25
CA ALA A 16 -4.00 6.08 0.62
C ALA A 16 -4.39 7.36 -0.14
N LYS A 17 -3.42 8.25 -0.42
CA LYS A 17 -3.67 9.45 -1.24
C LYS A 17 -4.10 9.11 -2.67
N LEU A 18 -3.42 8.17 -3.32
CA LEU A 18 -3.81 7.73 -4.67
C LEU A 18 -5.13 6.97 -4.63
N ALA A 19 -5.36 6.10 -3.63
CA ALA A 19 -6.64 5.43 -3.44
C ALA A 19 -7.81 6.43 -3.30
N LEU A 20 -7.60 7.54 -2.58
CA LEU A 20 -8.59 8.63 -2.52
C LEU A 20 -8.80 9.26 -3.90
N GLY A 21 -7.74 9.55 -4.66
CA GLY A 21 -7.84 10.06 -6.02
C GLY A 21 -8.66 9.14 -6.92
N LEU A 22 -8.35 7.84 -6.91
CA LEU A 22 -9.08 6.81 -7.65
C LEU A 22 -10.57 6.78 -7.24
N SER A 23 -10.89 6.86 -5.94
CA SER A 23 -12.27 6.87 -5.44
C SER A 23 -13.11 8.06 -5.90
N LYS A 24 -12.47 9.14 -6.39
CA LYS A 24 -13.17 10.32 -6.94
C LYS A 24 -13.50 10.21 -8.42
N ILE A 25 -12.86 9.28 -9.15
CA ILE A 25 -13.01 9.14 -10.60
C ILE A 25 -13.52 7.78 -11.02
N VAL A 26 -13.38 6.77 -10.17
CA VAL A 26 -13.84 5.40 -10.43
C VAL A 26 -15.09 5.12 -9.60
N PRO A 27 -16.18 4.57 -10.19
CA PRO A 27 -17.34 4.14 -9.41
C PRO A 27 -16.96 3.18 -8.29
N ALA A 28 -17.60 3.32 -7.13
CA ALA A 28 -17.20 2.59 -5.93
C ALA A 28 -17.36 1.06 -6.05
N ASP A 29 -18.29 0.59 -6.86
CA ASP A 29 -18.50 -0.83 -7.18
C ASP A 29 -17.45 -1.38 -8.17
N ARG A 30 -16.68 -0.50 -8.80
CA ARG A 30 -15.61 -0.81 -9.76
C ARG A 30 -14.20 -0.55 -9.22
N LEU A 31 -14.06 -0.12 -7.99
CA LEU A 31 -12.77 0.03 -7.31
C LEU A 31 -12.72 -0.88 -6.09
N THR A 32 -11.65 -1.63 -5.96
CA THR A 32 -11.35 -2.40 -4.75
C THR A 32 -9.94 -2.05 -4.31
N VAL A 33 -9.77 -1.72 -3.02
CA VAL A 33 -8.46 -1.45 -2.43
C VAL A 33 -8.09 -2.59 -1.49
N VAL A 34 -6.93 -3.19 -1.71
CA VAL A 34 -6.33 -4.19 -0.80
C VAL A 34 -5.23 -3.51 0.00
N ALA A 35 -5.37 -3.55 1.31
CA ALA A 35 -4.44 -2.97 2.27
C ALA A 35 -3.42 -4.02 2.74
N ASN A 36 -2.17 -3.58 2.90
CA ASN A 36 -1.16 -4.34 3.62
C ASN A 36 -1.57 -4.50 5.10
N THR A 37 -1.32 -5.68 5.66
CA THR A 37 -1.47 -6.00 7.09
C THR A 37 -0.18 -6.52 7.71
N GLY A 38 0.93 -6.49 6.95
CA GLY A 38 2.25 -6.86 7.45
C GLY A 38 2.75 -5.95 8.57
N ASP A 39 2.25 -4.71 8.62
CA ASP A 39 2.61 -3.70 9.61
C ASP A 39 1.71 -3.72 10.86
N ASP A 40 0.71 -4.61 10.89
CA ASP A 40 -0.20 -4.77 12.03
C ASP A 40 0.58 -5.24 13.27
N PHE A 41 0.22 -4.72 14.42
CA PHE A 41 0.89 -5.05 15.68
C PHE A 41 -0.06 -4.88 16.88
N GLU A 42 0.42 -5.32 18.04
CA GLU A 42 -0.27 -5.09 19.30
C GLU A 42 0.43 -4.01 20.10
N HIS A 43 -0.36 -3.05 20.61
CA HIS A 43 0.10 -2.00 21.50
C HIS A 43 -0.88 -1.86 22.67
N LEU A 44 -0.38 -2.00 23.91
CA LEU A 44 -1.19 -1.95 25.14
C LEU A 44 -2.39 -2.92 25.11
N GLY A 45 -2.25 -4.08 24.48
CA GLY A 45 -3.31 -5.07 24.32
C GLY A 45 -4.35 -4.70 23.25
N LEU A 46 -4.10 -3.69 22.43
CA LEU A 46 -4.94 -3.27 21.31
C LEU A 46 -4.34 -3.72 19.98
N THR A 47 -5.17 -4.24 19.10
CA THR A 47 -4.77 -4.54 17.71
C THR A 47 -4.79 -3.26 16.87
N ILE A 48 -3.64 -2.87 16.38
CA ILE A 48 -3.41 -1.70 15.54
C ILE A 48 -3.15 -2.17 14.10
N CYS A 49 -3.86 -1.59 13.14
CA CYS A 49 -3.71 -1.90 11.71
C CYS A 49 -3.39 -0.61 10.93
N PRO A 50 -2.13 -0.15 10.93
CA PRO A 50 -1.74 1.20 10.47
C PRO A 50 -2.17 1.52 9.04
N ASP A 51 -2.01 0.59 8.11
CA ASP A 51 -2.33 0.82 6.70
C ASP A 51 -3.84 0.82 6.45
N ILE A 52 -4.60 -0.06 7.09
CA ILE A 52 -6.07 -0.05 7.06
C ILE A 52 -6.60 1.27 7.66
N ASP A 53 -6.03 1.70 8.78
CA ASP A 53 -6.45 2.92 9.48
C ASP A 53 -6.14 4.16 8.65
N THR A 54 -4.95 4.23 8.05
CA THR A 54 -4.55 5.31 7.14
C THR A 54 -5.48 5.41 5.94
N LEU A 55 -5.83 4.28 5.32
CA LEU A 55 -6.83 4.24 4.24
C LEU A 55 -8.19 4.70 4.71
N THR A 56 -8.66 4.19 5.84
CA THR A 56 -9.97 4.50 6.40
C THR A 56 -10.10 6.00 6.70
N TYR A 57 -9.12 6.60 7.37
CA TYR A 57 -9.14 8.03 7.68
C TYR A 57 -9.00 8.90 6.43
N THR A 58 -8.17 8.49 5.48
CA THR A 58 -7.98 9.24 4.23
C THR A 58 -9.25 9.21 3.38
N LEU A 59 -9.88 8.05 3.21
CA LEU A 59 -11.08 7.89 2.39
C LEU A 59 -12.33 8.52 3.03
N SER A 60 -12.41 8.56 4.36
CA SER A 60 -13.51 9.21 5.10
C SER A 60 -13.31 10.72 5.29
N GLY A 61 -12.12 11.25 5.00
CA GLY A 61 -11.79 12.66 5.24
C GLY A 61 -11.50 12.98 6.71
N LEU A 62 -11.28 11.96 7.56
CA LEU A 62 -11.01 12.12 8.99
C LEU A 62 -9.52 12.18 9.32
N SER A 63 -8.63 12.12 8.31
CA SER A 63 -7.19 12.22 8.55
C SER A 63 -6.83 13.53 9.25
N ASN A 64 -6.26 13.43 10.47
CA ASN A 64 -5.70 14.59 11.15
C ASN A 64 -4.25 14.81 10.68
N THR A 65 -3.99 15.97 10.12
CA THR A 65 -2.66 16.34 9.60
C THR A 65 -1.80 17.08 10.63
N GLU A 66 -2.36 17.48 11.77
CA GLU A 66 -1.70 18.46 12.65
C GLU A 66 -1.29 17.94 14.02
N MET A 67 -1.89 16.88 14.56
CA MET A 67 -1.68 16.56 15.98
C MET A 67 -1.48 15.06 16.27
N GLY A 68 -0.37 14.78 17.00
CA GLY A 68 -0.23 13.57 17.79
C GLY A 68 -0.62 13.85 19.25
N TRP A 69 -1.34 12.96 19.90
CA TRP A 69 -1.70 13.07 21.32
C TRP A 69 -0.98 12.03 22.15
N GLY A 70 -0.58 12.37 23.38
CA GLY A 70 -0.01 11.45 24.35
C GLY A 70 0.05 12.03 25.76
N ARG A 71 -0.10 11.15 26.77
CA ARG A 71 0.09 11.43 28.20
C ARG A 71 1.60 11.55 28.49
N ALA A 72 2.01 12.40 29.45
CA ALA A 72 3.38 12.48 29.94
C ALA A 72 3.88 11.10 30.42
N GLY A 73 4.98 10.62 29.84
CA GLY A 73 5.60 9.31 30.06
C GLY A 73 6.28 8.83 28.77
N GLU A 74 6.96 7.71 28.78
CA GLU A 74 7.50 7.10 27.57
C GLU A 74 6.35 6.62 26.66
N THR A 75 5.95 7.45 25.71
CA THR A 75 5.01 7.12 24.64
C THR A 75 5.76 7.18 23.32
N TRP A 76 5.94 6.02 22.69
CA TRP A 76 6.51 5.96 21.35
C TRP A 76 5.43 5.88 20.26
N PHE A 77 4.18 5.54 20.60
CA PHE A 77 3.06 5.47 19.68
C PHE A 77 1.93 6.40 20.16
N ASN A 78 1.57 7.38 19.33
CA ASN A 78 0.55 8.37 19.65
C ASN A 78 -0.80 7.96 19.06
N LEU A 79 -1.85 8.02 19.88
CA LEU A 79 -3.24 7.70 19.52
C LEU A 79 -4.15 8.88 19.87
N GLY A 80 -5.01 9.27 18.93
CA GLY A 80 -6.15 10.15 19.23
C GLY A 80 -7.33 9.35 19.81
N ASP A 81 -8.34 10.05 20.34
CA ASP A 81 -9.53 9.40 20.90
C ASP A 81 -10.28 8.56 19.84
N GLY A 82 -10.35 9.06 18.61
CA GLY A 82 -10.96 8.34 17.50
C GLY A 82 -10.20 7.06 17.14
N ASP A 83 -8.86 7.11 17.15
CA ASP A 83 -8.02 5.93 16.95
C ASP A 83 -8.24 4.91 18.06
N LEU A 84 -8.21 5.38 19.32
CA LEU A 84 -8.40 4.52 20.49
C LEU A 84 -9.75 3.80 20.43
N ALA A 85 -10.84 4.51 20.10
CA ALA A 85 -12.18 3.92 19.98
C ALA A 85 -12.19 2.82 18.89
N LEU A 86 -11.56 3.07 17.73
CA LEU A 86 -11.46 2.09 16.66
C LEU A 86 -10.65 0.86 17.08
N HIS A 87 -9.50 1.06 17.71
CA HIS A 87 -8.64 -0.04 18.15
C HIS A 87 -9.29 -0.90 19.22
N VAL A 88 -10.00 -0.28 20.20
CA VAL A 88 -10.76 -1.01 21.21
C VAL A 88 -11.86 -1.86 20.55
N GLU A 89 -12.63 -1.30 19.64
CA GLU A 89 -13.67 -2.04 18.93
C GLU A 89 -13.09 -3.19 18.11
N ARG A 90 -12.05 -2.93 17.31
CA ARG A 90 -11.36 -3.95 16.52
C ARG A 90 -10.87 -5.09 17.39
N THR A 91 -10.12 -4.78 18.44
CA THR A 91 -9.54 -5.78 19.35
C THR A 91 -10.62 -6.66 19.97
N ARG A 92 -11.68 -6.04 20.49
CA ARG A 92 -12.80 -6.78 21.08
C ARG A 92 -13.47 -7.73 20.08
N ARG A 93 -13.67 -7.29 18.84
CA ARG A 93 -14.34 -8.08 17.82
C ARG A 93 -13.48 -9.23 17.32
N LEU A 94 -12.17 -8.98 17.09
CA LEU A 94 -11.22 -10.03 16.75
C LEU A 94 -11.11 -11.08 17.86
N ALA A 95 -11.07 -10.67 19.12
CA ALA A 95 -11.09 -11.57 20.27
C ALA A 95 -12.39 -12.39 20.38
N ALA A 96 -13.51 -11.86 19.85
CA ALA A 96 -14.78 -12.58 19.73
C ALA A 96 -14.83 -13.53 18.51
N GLY A 97 -13.75 -13.63 17.71
CA GLY A 97 -13.65 -14.54 16.57
C GLY A 97 -14.16 -13.96 15.25
N GLU A 98 -14.47 -12.66 15.18
CA GLU A 98 -14.77 -12.02 13.89
C GLU A 98 -13.49 -11.84 13.07
N SER A 99 -13.60 -11.91 11.73
CA SER A 99 -12.45 -11.69 10.85
C SER A 99 -12.10 -10.20 10.72
N LEU A 100 -10.83 -9.89 10.42
CA LEU A 100 -10.37 -8.53 10.15
C LEU A 100 -11.13 -7.93 8.95
N THR A 101 -11.41 -8.73 7.93
CA THR A 101 -12.26 -8.36 6.79
C THR A 101 -13.62 -7.84 7.23
N LYS A 102 -14.31 -8.57 8.12
CA LYS A 102 -15.64 -8.18 8.61
C LYS A 102 -15.58 -6.89 9.42
N VAL A 103 -14.61 -6.80 10.33
CA VAL A 103 -14.41 -5.60 11.16
C VAL A 103 -14.12 -4.38 10.29
N THR A 104 -13.19 -4.51 9.33
CA THR A 104 -12.82 -3.42 8.40
C THR A 104 -14.02 -2.98 7.56
N SER A 105 -14.77 -3.93 7.00
CA SER A 105 -15.96 -3.63 6.18
C SER A 105 -17.01 -2.84 6.97
N ASP A 106 -17.31 -3.24 8.20
CA ASP A 106 -18.32 -2.56 9.02
C ASP A 106 -17.88 -1.16 9.44
N VAL A 107 -16.60 -0.98 9.75
CA VAL A 107 -16.04 0.34 10.10
C VAL A 107 -16.07 1.28 8.91
N THR A 108 -15.58 0.85 7.76
CA THR A 108 -15.55 1.68 6.54
C THR A 108 -16.97 2.05 6.11
N GLN A 109 -17.92 1.12 6.18
CA GLN A 109 -19.32 1.39 5.86
C GLN A 109 -19.94 2.43 6.80
N ARG A 110 -19.70 2.34 8.11
CA ARG A 110 -20.18 3.33 9.11
C ARG A 110 -19.60 4.72 8.88
N LEU A 111 -18.38 4.80 8.37
CA LEU A 111 -17.71 6.06 8.01
C LEU A 111 -18.08 6.55 6.60
N GLY A 112 -19.06 5.94 5.93
CA GLY A 112 -19.55 6.36 4.62
C GLY A 112 -18.61 6.01 3.45
N ILE A 113 -17.59 5.20 3.68
CA ILE A 113 -16.68 4.75 2.64
C ILE A 113 -17.39 3.66 1.83
N ARG A 114 -17.59 3.93 0.54
CA ARG A 114 -18.28 3.00 -0.39
C ARG A 114 -17.34 2.06 -1.11
N VAL A 115 -16.08 2.44 -1.25
CA VAL A 115 -15.03 1.61 -1.88
C VAL A 115 -14.67 0.49 -0.93
N PRO A 116 -14.73 -0.78 -1.35
CA PRO A 116 -14.27 -1.90 -0.55
C PRO A 116 -12.77 -1.73 -0.19
N VAL A 117 -12.49 -1.70 1.11
CA VAL A 117 -11.14 -1.79 1.67
C VAL A 117 -11.02 -3.17 2.28
N LEU A 118 -10.08 -3.95 1.78
CA LEU A 118 -9.86 -5.34 2.17
C LEU A 118 -8.47 -5.50 2.79
N PRO A 119 -8.33 -6.21 3.91
CA PRO A 119 -7.01 -6.64 4.34
C PRO A 119 -6.43 -7.63 3.31
N MET A 120 -5.13 -7.67 3.15
CA MET A 120 -4.49 -8.64 2.24
C MET A 120 -4.75 -10.08 2.68
N SER A 121 -4.94 -10.29 3.97
CA SER A 121 -5.24 -11.57 4.62
C SER A 121 -5.99 -11.33 5.93
N ASP A 122 -6.83 -12.27 6.35
CA ASP A 122 -7.37 -12.35 7.71
C ASP A 122 -6.41 -13.07 8.68
N ASP A 123 -5.40 -13.78 8.13
CA ASP A 123 -4.38 -14.44 8.93
C ASP A 123 -3.27 -13.44 9.32
N PRO A 124 -2.67 -13.58 10.50
CA PRO A 124 -1.64 -12.66 10.97
C PRO A 124 -0.34 -12.82 10.15
N VAL A 125 0.12 -11.71 9.59
CA VAL A 125 1.45 -11.55 8.98
C VAL A 125 2.14 -10.39 9.68
N ARG A 126 3.44 -10.51 9.98
CA ARG A 126 4.20 -9.48 10.68
C ARG A 126 5.51 -9.20 9.98
N THR A 127 5.72 -7.95 9.61
CA THR A 127 6.98 -7.48 9.03
C THR A 127 8.04 -7.40 10.11
N VAL A 128 9.14 -8.09 9.88
CA VAL A 128 10.35 -8.06 10.71
C VAL A 128 11.45 -7.36 9.93
N VAL A 129 12.05 -6.36 10.55
CA VAL A 129 13.20 -5.62 10.02
C VAL A 129 14.46 -6.21 10.61
N HIS A 130 15.35 -6.74 9.77
CA HIS A 130 16.65 -7.23 10.18
C HIS A 130 17.63 -6.06 10.26
N THR A 131 18.36 -5.93 11.35
CA THR A 131 19.38 -4.91 11.57
C THR A 131 20.68 -5.55 12.07
N GLY A 132 21.77 -4.77 12.09
CA GLY A 132 23.04 -5.25 12.65
C GLY A 132 22.97 -5.59 14.13
N ASP A 133 22.03 -5.02 14.87
CA ASP A 133 21.83 -5.20 16.31
C ASP A 133 20.74 -6.24 16.64
N GLY A 134 20.13 -6.85 15.62
CA GLY A 134 19.08 -7.87 15.76
C GLY A 134 17.78 -7.50 15.03
N ASP A 135 16.77 -8.35 15.24
CA ASP A 135 15.48 -8.25 14.57
C ASP A 135 14.52 -7.31 15.33
N LEU A 136 13.83 -6.45 14.58
CA LEU A 136 12.84 -5.52 15.11
C LEU A 136 11.50 -5.73 14.44
N ALA A 137 10.40 -5.65 15.21
CA ALA A 137 9.08 -5.45 14.63
C ALA A 137 9.04 -4.11 13.88
N PHE A 138 8.39 -4.06 12.72
CA PHE A 138 8.41 -2.87 11.85
C PHE A 138 8.04 -1.57 12.57
N GLN A 139 7.00 -1.57 13.39
CA GLN A 139 6.57 -0.37 14.10
C GLN A 139 7.56 0.07 15.20
N HIS A 140 8.30 -0.87 15.80
CA HIS A 140 9.40 -0.49 16.69
C HIS A 140 10.51 0.21 15.91
N TYR A 141 10.92 -0.37 14.79
CA TYR A 141 11.91 0.26 13.90
C TYR A 141 11.44 1.64 13.40
N PHE A 142 10.19 1.70 12.90
CA PHE A 142 9.69 2.89 12.21
C PHE A 142 9.33 4.05 13.15
N VAL A 143 8.59 3.75 14.24
CA VAL A 143 8.03 4.77 15.13
C VAL A 143 8.91 4.98 16.36
N ARG A 144 9.21 3.89 17.10
CA ARG A 144 9.99 3.98 18.33
C ARG A 144 11.43 4.40 18.06
N ASP A 145 12.08 3.71 17.13
CA ASP A 145 13.52 3.89 16.83
C ASP A 145 13.73 4.86 15.64
N ARG A 146 12.64 5.47 15.14
CA ARG A 146 12.66 6.53 14.09
C ARG A 146 13.51 6.18 12.87
N CYS A 147 13.52 4.91 12.52
CA CYS A 147 14.34 4.35 11.44
C CYS A 147 15.86 4.54 11.64
N GLU A 148 16.37 4.77 12.86
CA GLU A 148 17.81 4.98 13.09
C GLU A 148 18.64 3.72 12.80
N PRO A 149 18.24 2.49 13.24
CA PRO A 149 19.02 1.28 12.96
C PRO A 149 19.18 1.05 11.46
N ALA A 150 20.36 0.60 11.04
CA ALA A 150 20.61 0.25 9.64
C ALA A 150 19.94 -1.08 9.27
N VAL A 151 19.18 -1.08 8.16
CA VAL A 151 18.45 -2.25 7.67
C VAL A 151 19.40 -3.16 6.88
N THR A 152 19.36 -4.45 7.17
CA THR A 152 20.08 -5.49 6.43
C THR A 152 19.13 -6.42 5.64
N GLY A 153 17.83 -6.35 5.90
CA GLY A 153 16.80 -7.12 5.20
C GLY A 153 15.45 -7.06 5.86
N PHE A 154 14.50 -7.77 5.27
CA PHE A 154 13.13 -7.94 5.77
C PHE A 154 12.70 -9.39 5.71
N SER A 155 11.81 -9.78 6.61
CA SER A 155 11.04 -11.02 6.51
C SER A 155 9.62 -10.81 6.97
N PHE A 156 8.70 -11.68 6.55
CA PHE A 156 7.29 -11.60 6.87
C PHE A 156 6.88 -12.84 7.64
N GLN A 157 6.86 -12.72 8.95
CA GLN A 157 6.52 -13.82 9.84
C GLN A 157 5.07 -14.25 9.61
N GLY A 158 4.84 -15.54 9.43
CA GLY A 158 3.50 -16.09 9.16
C GLY A 158 3.11 -16.16 7.69
N ILE A 159 3.81 -15.48 6.78
CA ILE A 159 3.45 -15.31 5.36
C ILE A 159 3.15 -16.64 4.65
N HIS A 160 3.97 -17.69 4.85
CA HIS A 160 3.83 -18.97 4.16
C HIS A 160 2.57 -19.77 4.54
N ARG A 161 1.90 -19.40 5.65
CA ARG A 161 0.67 -20.04 6.13
C ARG A 161 -0.55 -19.16 5.95
N ALA A 162 -0.34 -17.86 5.75
CA ALA A 162 -1.40 -16.90 5.56
C ALA A 162 -2.12 -17.15 4.23
N LYS A 163 -3.44 -17.07 4.26
CA LYS A 163 -4.28 -17.20 3.07
C LYS A 163 -4.56 -15.80 2.52
N PRO A 164 -4.27 -15.56 1.24
CA PRO A 164 -4.67 -14.31 0.60
C PRO A 164 -6.18 -14.08 0.73
N HIS A 165 -6.58 -12.84 0.83
CA HIS A 165 -8.01 -12.52 0.82
C HIS A 165 -8.66 -13.10 -0.47
N PRO A 166 -9.74 -13.89 -0.37
CA PRO A 166 -10.29 -14.62 -1.54
C PRO A 166 -10.67 -13.69 -2.70
N ARG A 167 -11.17 -12.49 -2.38
CA ARG A 167 -11.53 -11.49 -3.41
C ARG A 167 -10.31 -10.95 -4.16
N LEU A 168 -9.13 -10.89 -3.55
CA LEU A 168 -7.89 -10.51 -4.24
C LEU A 168 -7.60 -11.48 -5.38
N LEU A 169 -7.57 -12.78 -5.09
CA LEU A 169 -7.32 -13.81 -6.11
C LEU A 169 -8.43 -13.85 -7.16
N ALA A 170 -9.70 -13.71 -6.74
CA ALA A 170 -10.82 -13.67 -7.67
C ALA A 170 -10.76 -12.50 -8.64
N LEU A 171 -10.36 -11.31 -8.18
CA LEU A 171 -10.19 -10.14 -9.04
C LEU A 171 -9.02 -10.32 -10.02
N LEU A 172 -7.88 -10.86 -9.57
CA LEU A 172 -6.73 -11.11 -10.44
C LEU A 172 -7.04 -12.14 -11.54
N ALA A 173 -7.95 -13.06 -11.27
CA ALA A 173 -8.42 -14.07 -12.24
C ALA A 173 -9.59 -13.59 -13.13
N ASP A 174 -10.16 -12.41 -12.85
CA ASP A 174 -11.32 -11.90 -13.60
C ASP A 174 -10.86 -11.33 -14.96
N PRO A 175 -11.28 -11.90 -16.10
CA PRO A 175 -10.92 -11.39 -17.42
C PRO A 175 -11.50 -10.00 -17.70
N MET A 176 -12.48 -9.57 -16.91
CA MET A 176 -13.08 -8.24 -17.02
C MET A 176 -12.35 -7.20 -16.17
N LEU A 177 -11.37 -7.58 -15.36
CA LEU A 177 -10.55 -6.61 -14.62
C LEU A 177 -9.89 -5.63 -15.61
N GLU A 178 -9.96 -4.34 -15.33
CA GLU A 178 -9.47 -3.30 -16.24
C GLU A 178 -8.01 -2.94 -15.99
N ALA A 179 -7.61 -2.91 -14.73
CA ALA A 179 -6.23 -2.65 -14.33
C ALA A 179 -5.95 -3.13 -12.91
N VAL A 180 -4.68 -3.42 -12.65
CA VAL A 180 -4.11 -3.50 -11.30
C VAL A 180 -3.19 -2.31 -11.11
N VAL A 181 -3.35 -1.58 -10.00
CA VAL A 181 -2.55 -0.40 -9.66
C VAL A 181 -1.80 -0.65 -8.36
N ILE A 182 -0.49 -0.75 -8.42
CA ILE A 182 0.38 -0.68 -7.26
C ILE A 182 0.59 0.80 -6.95
N THR A 183 -0.01 1.26 -5.86
CA THR A 183 0.03 2.68 -5.46
C THR A 183 1.45 3.08 -4.99
N PRO A 184 1.79 4.39 -4.87
CA PRO A 184 3.13 4.83 -4.45
C PRO A 184 3.36 4.54 -2.95
N SER A 185 3.57 3.27 -2.66
CA SER A 185 3.79 2.68 -1.36
C SER A 185 5.23 2.14 -1.26
N ASN A 186 5.73 1.93 -0.06
CA ASN A 186 7.05 1.33 0.13
C ASN A 186 7.09 -0.09 -0.47
N PRO A 187 7.98 -0.36 -1.45
CA PRO A 187 8.04 -1.65 -2.13
C PRO A 187 8.24 -2.81 -1.14
N PHE A 188 9.16 -2.65 -0.20
CA PHE A 188 9.64 -3.74 0.65
C PHE A 188 8.69 -4.13 1.78
N VAL A 189 8.08 -3.14 2.43
CA VAL A 189 7.29 -3.37 3.66
C VAL A 189 5.79 -3.15 3.49
N SER A 190 5.37 -2.50 2.38
CA SER A 190 3.95 -2.26 2.12
C SER A 190 3.39 -3.11 0.97
N ILE A 191 4.18 -3.37 -0.07
CA ILE A 191 3.71 -4.10 -1.26
C ILE A 191 4.20 -5.55 -1.27
N ASP A 192 5.48 -5.79 -0.98
CA ASP A 192 6.01 -7.16 -0.94
C ASP A 192 5.23 -8.10 -0.01
N PRO A 193 4.75 -7.67 1.18
CA PRO A 193 3.92 -8.56 2.01
C PRO A 193 2.67 -9.06 1.28
N ILE A 194 2.05 -8.22 0.45
CA ILE A 194 0.88 -8.61 -0.36
C ILE A 194 1.30 -9.58 -1.46
N LEU A 195 2.37 -9.25 -2.20
CA LEU A 195 2.84 -10.05 -3.34
C LEU A 195 3.38 -11.41 -2.93
N GLN A 196 3.96 -11.53 -1.73
CA GLN A 196 4.54 -12.77 -1.22
C GLN A 196 3.53 -13.70 -0.55
N LEU A 197 2.26 -13.31 -0.42
CA LEU A 197 1.22 -14.24 0.00
C LEU A 197 1.14 -15.43 -0.99
N PRO A 198 0.90 -16.66 -0.49
CA PRO A 198 0.88 -17.85 -1.33
C PRO A 198 -0.07 -17.72 -2.53
N GLY A 199 0.44 -17.92 -3.75
CA GLY A 199 -0.31 -17.87 -4.99
C GLY A 199 -0.59 -16.45 -5.55
N VAL A 200 -0.26 -15.38 -4.84
CA VAL A 200 -0.53 -14.01 -5.30
C VAL A 200 0.40 -13.62 -6.45
N THR A 201 1.70 -13.85 -6.33
CA THR A 201 2.66 -13.56 -7.43
C THR A 201 2.32 -14.33 -8.71
N GLU A 202 1.91 -15.58 -8.60
CA GLU A 202 1.46 -16.40 -9.73
C GLU A 202 0.19 -15.84 -10.33
N ALA A 203 -0.78 -15.42 -9.51
CA ALA A 203 -2.00 -14.77 -9.97
C ALA A 203 -1.73 -13.44 -10.69
N PHE A 204 -0.75 -12.65 -10.22
CA PHE A 204 -0.31 -11.44 -10.91
C PHE A 204 0.25 -11.74 -12.30
N ARG A 205 1.12 -12.75 -12.42
CA ARG A 205 1.69 -13.16 -13.72
C ARG A 205 0.65 -13.71 -14.69
N ALA A 206 -0.40 -14.32 -14.19
CA ALA A 206 -1.51 -14.85 -14.99
C ALA A 206 -2.59 -13.81 -15.29
N CYS A 207 -2.53 -12.64 -14.65
CA CYS A 207 -3.53 -11.59 -14.80
C CYS A 207 -3.52 -11.03 -16.23
N VAL A 208 -4.70 -10.96 -16.86
CA VAL A 208 -4.82 -10.39 -18.21
C VAL A 208 -4.95 -8.86 -18.20
N ALA A 209 -5.31 -8.27 -17.07
CA ALA A 209 -5.34 -6.82 -16.93
C ALA A 209 -3.92 -6.23 -16.86
N PRO A 210 -3.69 -5.02 -17.38
CA PRO A 210 -2.40 -4.37 -17.22
C PRO A 210 -2.12 -4.07 -15.74
N VAL A 211 -0.91 -4.38 -15.30
CA VAL A 211 -0.40 -4.07 -13.96
C VAL A 211 0.50 -2.84 -14.06
N ILE A 212 0.15 -1.81 -13.31
CA ILE A 212 0.85 -0.53 -13.31
C ILE A 212 1.35 -0.25 -11.89
N ALA A 213 2.61 0.13 -11.76
CA ALA A 213 3.14 0.64 -10.49
C ALA A 213 3.45 2.13 -10.58
N VAL A 214 3.19 2.84 -9.49
CA VAL A 214 3.53 4.27 -9.32
C VAL A 214 4.71 4.37 -8.35
N SER A 215 5.76 5.08 -8.75
CA SER A 215 6.96 5.26 -7.95
C SER A 215 6.69 6.00 -6.64
N PRO A 216 7.15 5.50 -5.48
CA PRO A 216 7.18 6.27 -4.24
C PRO A 216 8.42 7.16 -4.12
N ILE A 217 9.37 7.04 -5.03
CA ILE A 217 10.63 7.81 -5.05
C ILE A 217 10.51 8.93 -6.06
N VAL A 218 10.86 10.15 -5.65
CA VAL A 218 10.86 11.36 -6.46
C VAL A 218 12.17 12.12 -6.19
N GLY A 219 12.96 12.35 -7.23
CA GLY A 219 14.24 13.07 -7.12
C GLY A 219 15.21 12.42 -6.12
N GLY A 220 15.24 11.10 -6.04
CA GLY A 220 16.12 10.36 -5.12
C GLY A 220 15.63 10.30 -3.68
N GLN A 221 14.41 10.75 -3.39
CA GLN A 221 13.85 10.81 -2.04
C GLN A 221 12.47 10.13 -1.97
N ALA A 222 12.15 9.55 -0.83
CA ALA A 222 10.78 9.18 -0.52
C ALA A 222 10.04 10.42 0.00
N ILE A 223 8.86 10.69 -0.56
CA ILE A 223 8.04 11.83 -0.13
C ILE A 223 7.59 11.67 1.32
N LYS A 224 7.35 10.42 1.76
CA LYS A 224 7.11 10.05 3.16
C LYS A 224 7.62 8.64 3.43
N GLY A 225 8.03 8.42 4.69
CA GLY A 225 8.49 7.11 5.14
C GLY A 225 9.94 6.80 4.74
N PRO A 226 10.46 5.65 5.13
CA PRO A 226 11.89 5.32 5.10
C PRO A 226 12.34 4.64 3.80
N ALA A 227 11.52 4.58 2.73
CA ALA A 227 11.84 3.79 1.54
C ALA A 227 13.21 4.12 0.92
N ALA A 228 13.56 5.42 0.77
CA ALA A 228 14.84 5.83 0.21
C ALA A 228 16.03 5.43 1.11
N LYS A 229 15.89 5.56 2.43
CA LYS A 229 16.89 5.09 3.41
C LYS A 229 17.08 3.57 3.32
N MET A 230 15.97 2.82 3.33
CA MET A 230 16.00 1.35 3.22
C MET A 230 16.68 0.90 1.92
N MET A 231 16.37 1.55 0.79
CA MET A 231 17.04 1.27 -0.48
C MET A 231 18.56 1.46 -0.38
N ALA A 232 19.00 2.60 0.16
CA ALA A 232 20.42 2.88 0.30
C ALA A 232 21.14 1.86 1.19
N GLU A 233 20.54 1.46 2.30
CA GLU A 233 21.09 0.48 3.24
C GLU A 233 21.14 -0.94 2.67
N LEU A 234 20.21 -1.27 1.78
CA LEU A 234 20.21 -2.52 1.02
C LEU A 234 21.12 -2.47 -0.22
N GLY A 235 21.94 -1.43 -0.37
CA GLY A 235 22.86 -1.26 -1.50
C GLY A 235 22.18 -0.91 -2.83
N MET A 236 20.95 -0.42 -2.79
CA MET A 236 20.20 0.00 -3.97
C MET A 236 20.16 1.53 -4.07
N PRO A 237 20.32 2.11 -5.27
CA PRO A 237 20.11 3.55 -5.45
C PRO A 237 18.65 3.91 -5.13
N ALA A 238 18.44 5.00 -4.38
CA ALA A 238 17.10 5.55 -4.18
C ALA A 238 16.66 6.26 -5.47
N SER A 239 16.05 5.53 -6.40
CA SER A 239 15.65 6.03 -7.71
C SER A 239 14.37 5.36 -8.22
N ALA A 240 13.66 6.03 -9.13
CA ALA A 240 12.50 5.45 -9.82
C ALA A 240 12.91 4.18 -10.59
N LEU A 241 14.08 4.19 -11.23
CA LEU A 241 14.62 3.03 -11.94
C LEU A 241 14.82 1.82 -11.02
N ALA A 242 15.33 2.01 -9.81
CA ALA A 242 15.52 0.89 -8.89
C ALA A 242 14.18 0.30 -8.42
N VAL A 243 13.15 1.13 -8.22
CA VAL A 243 11.79 0.66 -7.96
C VAL A 243 11.22 -0.10 -9.16
N ALA A 244 11.42 0.40 -10.39
CA ALA A 244 10.99 -0.29 -11.60
C ALA A 244 11.66 -1.67 -11.73
N ARG A 245 12.96 -1.76 -11.44
CA ARG A 245 13.71 -3.03 -11.43
C ARG A 245 13.18 -4.01 -10.38
N HIS A 246 12.79 -3.51 -9.20
CA HIS A 246 12.20 -4.34 -8.14
C HIS A 246 10.91 -5.04 -8.60
N TYR A 247 10.08 -4.34 -9.38
CA TYR A 247 8.84 -4.89 -9.91
C TYR A 247 8.98 -5.54 -11.30
N ALA A 248 10.19 -5.56 -11.89
CA ALA A 248 10.38 -6.10 -13.23
C ALA A 248 9.87 -7.55 -13.36
N GLY A 249 9.11 -7.81 -14.44
CA GLY A 249 8.46 -9.11 -14.66
C GLY A 249 7.13 -9.33 -13.94
N LEU A 250 6.67 -8.34 -13.15
CA LEU A 250 5.34 -8.33 -12.51
C LEU A 250 4.44 -7.21 -13.02
N ILE A 251 5.02 -6.13 -13.56
CA ILE A 251 4.28 -4.96 -14.04
C ILE A 251 4.46 -4.78 -15.54
N ASP A 252 3.48 -4.15 -16.19
CA ASP A 252 3.49 -3.80 -17.61
C ASP A 252 3.81 -2.32 -17.82
N GLY A 253 3.46 -1.48 -16.86
CA GLY A 253 3.66 -0.04 -16.92
C GLY A 253 4.19 0.54 -15.63
N PHE A 254 4.99 1.59 -15.76
CA PHE A 254 5.57 2.29 -14.63
C PHE A 254 5.34 3.79 -14.75
N VAL A 255 4.79 4.38 -13.68
CA VAL A 255 4.48 5.81 -13.55
C VAL A 255 5.44 6.43 -12.57
N PHE A 256 6.11 7.50 -12.94
CA PHE A 256 7.08 8.20 -12.09
C PHE A 256 7.10 9.69 -12.36
N ASP A 257 7.71 10.42 -11.43
CA ASP A 257 7.67 11.87 -11.44
C ASP A 257 8.49 12.48 -12.57
N GLN A 258 8.05 13.62 -13.06
CA GLN A 258 8.73 14.38 -14.12
C GLN A 258 10.15 14.82 -13.73
N VAL A 259 10.45 14.97 -12.44
CA VAL A 259 11.80 15.25 -11.93
C VAL A 259 12.77 14.12 -12.27
N ASP A 260 12.28 12.89 -12.34
CA ASP A 260 13.04 11.69 -12.68
C ASP A 260 12.97 11.34 -14.19
N GLY A 261 12.45 12.23 -15.02
CA GLY A 261 12.20 12.02 -16.45
C GLY A 261 13.42 11.53 -17.24
N ALA A 262 14.63 11.89 -16.80
CA ALA A 262 15.88 11.40 -17.41
C ALA A 262 16.08 9.87 -17.32
N GLN A 263 15.39 9.18 -16.39
CA GLN A 263 15.47 7.72 -16.23
C GLN A 263 14.55 6.96 -17.20
N ARG A 264 13.80 7.66 -18.05
CA ARG A 264 12.75 7.07 -18.91
C ARG A 264 13.28 5.96 -19.81
N ASP A 265 14.39 6.20 -20.49
CA ASP A 265 14.94 5.25 -21.45
C ASP A 265 15.45 3.99 -20.75
N GLU A 266 16.17 4.15 -19.63
CA GLU A 266 16.65 3.03 -18.83
C GLU A 266 15.51 2.19 -18.23
N ILE A 267 14.39 2.84 -17.86
CA ILE A 267 13.19 2.12 -17.41
C ILE A 267 12.52 1.41 -18.58
N GLY A 268 12.50 2.03 -19.76
CA GLY A 268 12.01 1.42 -21.00
C GLY A 268 12.80 0.17 -21.41
N ASP A 269 14.10 0.14 -21.16
CA ASP A 269 14.97 -1.02 -21.41
C ASP A 269 14.57 -2.25 -20.57
N LEU A 270 13.82 -2.07 -19.49
CA LEU A 270 13.21 -3.15 -18.71
C LEU A 270 11.95 -3.75 -19.39
N ARG A 271 11.62 -3.30 -20.62
CA ARG A 271 10.39 -3.64 -21.35
C ARG A 271 9.11 -3.17 -20.66
N LEU A 272 9.20 -2.08 -19.92
CA LEU A 272 8.07 -1.44 -19.27
C LEU A 272 7.58 -0.26 -20.10
N ALA A 273 6.28 -0.15 -20.30
CA ALA A 273 5.70 1.10 -20.74
C ALA A 273 5.88 2.17 -19.66
N THR A 274 6.14 3.41 -20.05
CA THR A 274 6.45 4.48 -19.10
C THR A 274 5.48 5.64 -19.23
N LEU A 275 5.05 6.17 -18.09
CA LEU A 275 4.33 7.44 -17.98
C LEU A 275 5.08 8.37 -17.05
N VAL A 276 5.49 9.51 -17.56
CA VAL A 276 6.14 10.59 -16.79
C VAL A 276 5.11 11.67 -16.54
N THR A 277 4.77 11.91 -15.26
CA THR A 277 3.78 12.90 -14.84
C THR A 277 4.11 13.44 -13.45
N ASN A 278 3.33 14.41 -12.95
CA ASN A 278 3.45 14.83 -11.55
C ASN A 278 2.89 13.74 -10.62
N THR A 279 3.74 13.15 -9.80
CA THR A 279 3.33 12.13 -8.82
C THR A 279 3.27 12.66 -7.38
N VAL A 280 3.65 13.93 -7.15
CA VAL A 280 3.64 14.55 -5.84
C VAL A 280 2.24 15.07 -5.51
N MET A 281 1.55 14.38 -4.62
CA MET A 281 0.16 14.66 -4.23
C MET A 281 0.10 15.57 -3.00
N GLN A 282 0.02 16.87 -3.18
CA GLN A 282 -0.14 17.85 -2.10
C GLN A 282 -1.61 18.15 -1.84
N SER A 283 -2.40 18.36 -2.88
CA SER A 283 -3.83 18.68 -2.83
C SER A 283 -4.73 17.51 -3.23
N LEU A 284 -6.04 17.68 -3.12
CA LEU A 284 -7.01 16.73 -3.66
C LEU A 284 -6.96 16.69 -5.18
N GLU A 285 -6.77 17.84 -5.80
CA GLU A 285 -6.65 18.00 -7.24
C GLU A 285 -5.48 17.19 -7.79
N ASP A 286 -4.31 17.22 -7.14
CA ASP A 286 -3.14 16.42 -7.51
C ASP A 286 -3.45 14.92 -7.46
N ARG A 287 -4.13 14.48 -6.40
CA ARG A 287 -4.54 13.06 -6.24
C ARG A 287 -5.46 12.61 -7.36
N VAL A 288 -6.42 13.47 -7.73
CA VAL A 288 -7.37 13.21 -8.82
C VAL A 288 -6.67 13.26 -10.17
N ALA A 289 -5.75 14.20 -10.40
CA ALA A 289 -4.98 14.31 -11.64
C ALA A 289 -4.13 13.05 -11.85
N LEU A 290 -3.33 12.67 -10.86
CA LEU A 290 -2.52 11.45 -10.93
C LEU A 290 -3.40 10.21 -11.16
N ALA A 291 -4.55 10.10 -10.47
CA ALA A 291 -5.46 8.99 -10.67
C ALA A 291 -6.00 8.92 -12.12
N ARG A 292 -6.32 10.06 -12.74
CA ARG A 292 -6.75 10.12 -14.15
C ARG A 292 -5.63 9.68 -15.09
N ASP A 293 -4.42 10.14 -14.86
CA ASP A 293 -3.26 9.76 -15.66
C ASP A 293 -3.02 8.25 -15.59
N VAL A 294 -3.05 7.66 -14.40
CA VAL A 294 -2.88 6.21 -14.18
C VAL A 294 -3.99 5.41 -14.87
N VAL A 295 -5.26 5.81 -14.72
CA VAL A 295 -6.40 5.11 -15.35
C VAL A 295 -6.34 5.23 -16.88
N SER A 296 -6.01 6.40 -17.42
CA SER A 296 -5.84 6.61 -18.86
C SER A 296 -4.69 5.78 -19.41
N PHE A 297 -3.57 5.71 -18.70
CA PHE A 297 -2.43 4.89 -19.08
C PHE A 297 -2.77 3.40 -19.06
N ALA A 298 -3.52 2.93 -18.05
CA ALA A 298 -4.03 1.56 -18.02
C ALA A 298 -4.89 1.23 -19.25
N ALA A 299 -5.80 2.15 -19.61
CA ALA A 299 -6.66 1.97 -20.79
C ALA A 299 -5.85 1.88 -22.09
N GLN A 300 -4.78 2.69 -22.23
CA GLN A 300 -3.87 2.63 -23.37
C GLN A 300 -3.14 1.28 -23.46
N LEU A 301 -2.61 0.81 -22.32
CA LEU A 301 -1.92 -0.49 -22.27
C LEU A 301 -2.86 -1.66 -22.59
N ARG A 302 -4.11 -1.59 -22.11
CA ARG A 302 -5.12 -2.59 -22.42
C ARG A 302 -5.49 -2.63 -23.89
N ALA A 303 -5.58 -1.47 -24.54
CA ALA A 303 -5.90 -1.37 -25.96
C ALA A 303 -4.75 -1.84 -26.88
N ALA A 304 -3.52 -1.86 -26.38
CA ALA A 304 -2.33 -2.28 -27.10
C ALA A 304 -2.01 -3.80 -27.01
N ARG A 305 -2.76 -4.52 -26.14
CA ARG A 305 -2.70 -5.99 -25.99
C ARG A 305 -3.63 -6.68 -26.98
#